data_b8a005e80a61a9415cb8af393086f24b
#
_entry.id   b8a005e80a61a9415cb8af393086f24b
#
_cell.length_a   1.000
_cell.length_b   1.000
_cell.length_c   1.000
_cell.angle_alpha   90.00
_cell.angle_beta   90.00
_cell.angle_gamma   90.00
#
_symmetry.space_group_name_H-M   'P 1'
#
loop_
_entity.id
_entity.type
_entity.pdbx_description
1 polymer ?
#
loop_
_entity_poly.entity_id
_entity_poly.type
_entity_poly.pdbx_seq_one_letter_code
_entity_poly.pdbx_strand_id
1 'polypeptide(L)'
;MKKILLFLAIAVAGCGAKTTDDKAKELITEYLKTNLTDFKNYESLNFGTMELAFLPYEETDTYVSNIKAIKALKDSADILQQLLQGSTAGAASSPNELYKIRRQQLLDSATAKSDFIHAGKRIYVPEQLPKITHAYLIKDKSGGEKKTEEAFYFDKDFKKIMKVKKIY
;
A
#
# COMPACT_ATOMS: atom_id res chain seq x y z
N MET A 1 69.37 24.25 -14.69
CA MET A 1 68.57 24.00 -13.46
C MET A 1 67.08 24.15 -13.84
N LYS A 2 66.40 23.03 -14.09
CA LYS A 2 64.98 23.01 -14.48
C LYS A 2 64.12 22.84 -13.22
N LYS A 3 63.33 23.85 -12.86
CA LYS A 3 62.39 23.79 -11.73
C LYS A 3 61.11 23.08 -12.22
N ILE A 4 60.90 21.85 -11.76
CA ILE A 4 59.66 21.10 -11.98
C ILE A 4 58.67 21.58 -10.93
N LEU A 5 57.65 22.32 -11.37
CA LEU A 5 56.50 22.67 -10.57
C LEU A 5 55.54 21.48 -10.56
N LEU A 6 55.49 20.78 -9.43
CA LEU A 6 54.55 19.68 -9.18
C LEU A 6 53.20 20.28 -8.80
N PHE A 7 52.24 20.33 -9.73
CA PHE A 7 50.84 20.67 -9.42
C PHE A 7 50.18 19.47 -8.74
N LEU A 8 50.04 19.56 -7.44
CA LEU A 8 49.28 18.62 -6.64
C LEU A 8 47.79 18.95 -6.84
N ALA A 9 47.11 18.26 -7.79
CA ALA A 9 45.69 18.35 -7.96
C ALA A 9 45.02 17.59 -6.80
N ILE A 10 44.58 18.32 -5.78
CA ILE A 10 43.71 17.78 -4.71
C ILE A 10 42.33 17.56 -5.31
N ALA A 11 42.05 16.32 -5.75
CA ALA A 11 40.74 15.87 -6.07
C ALA A 11 39.93 15.79 -4.76
N VAL A 12 39.23 16.86 -4.41
CA VAL A 12 38.22 16.83 -3.34
C VAL A 12 37.08 15.98 -3.88
N ALA A 13 37.12 14.66 -3.59
CA ALA A 13 35.97 13.80 -3.70
C ALA A 13 34.93 14.29 -2.68
N GLY A 14 34.09 15.23 -3.09
CA GLY A 14 32.94 15.70 -2.35
C GLY A 14 31.95 14.53 -2.23
N CYS A 15 32.08 13.74 -1.17
CA CYS A 15 31.06 12.82 -0.72
C CYS A 15 29.91 13.69 -0.16
N GLY A 16 29.14 14.30 -1.07
CA GLY A 16 27.93 15.05 -0.70
C GLY A 16 26.96 14.07 -0.05
N ALA A 17 26.60 14.30 1.21
CA ALA A 17 25.53 13.56 1.85
C ALA A 17 24.28 13.65 0.96
N LYS A 18 23.69 12.49 0.59
CA LYS A 18 22.45 12.45 -0.20
C LYS A 18 21.39 13.32 0.47
N THR A 19 20.75 14.16 -0.32
CA THR A 19 19.62 14.95 0.18
C THR A 19 18.45 14.04 0.55
N THR A 20 17.51 14.54 1.32
CA THR A 20 16.28 13.81 1.68
C THR A 20 15.48 13.45 0.41
N ASP A 21 15.48 14.35 -0.57
CA ASP A 21 14.83 14.14 -1.86
C ASP A 21 15.49 12.99 -2.65
N ASP A 22 16.81 12.92 -2.67
CA ASP A 22 17.55 11.84 -3.32
C ASP A 22 17.27 10.48 -2.67
N LYS A 23 17.21 10.43 -1.34
CA LYS A 23 16.86 9.21 -0.60
C LYS A 23 15.46 8.74 -0.93
N ALA A 24 14.50 9.67 -1.00
CA ALA A 24 13.12 9.34 -1.33
C ALA A 24 12.99 8.78 -2.75
N LYS A 25 13.66 9.39 -3.74
CA LYS A 25 13.67 8.91 -5.13
C LYS A 25 14.33 7.53 -5.25
N GLU A 26 15.39 7.30 -4.50
CA GLU A 26 16.06 5.99 -4.44
C GLU A 26 15.12 4.92 -3.87
N LEU A 27 14.43 5.20 -2.75
CA LEU A 27 13.44 4.30 -2.16
C LEU A 27 12.29 3.98 -3.12
N ILE A 28 11.78 4.97 -3.86
CA ILE A 28 10.76 4.75 -4.88
C ILE A 28 11.29 3.79 -5.97
N THR A 29 12.48 4.05 -6.45
CA THR A 29 13.09 3.24 -7.52
C THR A 29 13.31 1.79 -7.08
N GLU A 30 13.81 1.57 -5.86
CA GLU A 30 13.99 0.23 -5.28
C GLU A 30 12.65 -0.47 -5.04
N TYR A 31 11.64 0.26 -4.57
CA TYR A 31 10.28 -0.28 -4.42
C TYR A 31 9.72 -0.73 -5.77
N LEU A 32 9.80 0.11 -6.80
CA LEU A 32 9.31 -0.22 -8.14
C LEU A 32 10.07 -1.41 -8.75
N LYS A 33 11.39 -1.47 -8.56
CA LYS A 33 12.21 -2.60 -9.01
C LYS A 33 11.75 -3.94 -8.41
N THR A 34 11.28 -3.91 -7.16
CA THR A 34 10.84 -5.12 -6.46
C THR A 34 9.38 -5.49 -6.78
N ASN A 35 8.52 -4.48 -7.01
CA ASN A 35 7.07 -4.68 -7.11
C ASN A 35 6.51 -4.66 -8.54
N LEU A 36 7.24 -4.10 -9.51
CA LEU A 36 6.84 -4.15 -10.91
C LEU A 36 7.27 -5.48 -11.55
N THR A 37 6.34 -6.16 -12.17
CA THR A 37 6.59 -7.43 -12.87
C THR A 37 7.58 -7.24 -14.03
N ASP A 38 7.61 -6.06 -14.64
CA ASP A 38 8.38 -5.75 -15.86
C ASP A 38 9.21 -4.48 -15.70
N PHE A 39 9.98 -4.38 -14.61
CA PHE A 39 10.83 -3.23 -14.32
C PHE A 39 11.84 -2.91 -15.45
N LYS A 40 12.16 -3.88 -16.30
CA LYS A 40 13.03 -3.67 -17.47
C LYS A 40 12.45 -2.65 -18.46
N ASN A 41 11.14 -2.51 -18.49
CA ASN A 41 10.39 -1.64 -19.37
C ASN A 41 9.88 -0.37 -18.63
N TYR A 42 10.39 -0.14 -17.42
CA TYR A 42 10.12 1.06 -16.65
C TYR A 42 10.93 2.25 -17.19
N GLU A 43 10.24 3.37 -17.35
CA GLU A 43 10.84 4.65 -17.71
C GLU A 43 10.29 5.73 -16.76
N SER A 44 11.18 6.37 -16.02
CA SER A 44 10.84 7.48 -15.13
C SER A 44 10.49 8.71 -15.95
N LEU A 45 9.30 9.26 -15.75
CA LEU A 45 8.88 10.52 -16.40
C LEU A 45 9.16 11.72 -15.53
N ASN A 46 8.66 11.70 -14.30
CA ASN A 46 8.76 12.83 -13.38
C ASN A 46 8.63 12.39 -11.93
N PHE A 47 9.42 13.01 -11.06
CA PHE A 47 9.21 13.03 -9.61
C PHE A 47 8.64 14.40 -9.24
N GLY A 48 7.49 14.42 -8.59
CA GLY A 48 6.92 15.63 -8.01
C GLY A 48 7.77 16.18 -6.87
N THR A 49 7.40 17.32 -6.37
CA THR A 49 8.01 17.91 -5.18
C THR A 49 7.59 17.14 -3.93
N MET A 50 8.49 17.10 -2.95
CA MET A 50 8.16 16.54 -1.65
C MET A 50 7.19 17.47 -0.92
N GLU A 51 6.11 16.89 -0.40
CA GLU A 51 5.11 17.58 0.40
C GLU A 51 4.74 16.77 1.64
N LEU A 52 4.15 17.41 2.65
CA LEU A 52 3.58 16.72 3.80
C LEU A 52 2.10 16.46 3.55
N ALA A 53 1.67 15.24 3.75
CA ALA A 53 0.28 14.83 3.59
C ALA A 53 -0.21 14.09 4.82
N PHE A 54 -1.47 14.32 5.20
CA PHE A 54 -2.12 13.55 6.25
C PHE A 54 -2.58 12.21 5.69
N LEU A 55 -2.32 11.14 6.43
CA LEU A 55 -2.87 9.82 6.15
C LEU A 55 -4.23 9.70 6.84
N PRO A 56 -5.35 9.62 6.10
CA PRO A 56 -6.67 9.40 6.71
C PRO A 56 -6.76 8.02 7.38
N TYR A 57 -7.59 7.88 8.40
CA TYR A 57 -7.81 6.58 9.07
C TYR A 57 -8.22 5.49 8.10
N GLU A 58 -9.09 5.83 7.17
CA GLU A 58 -9.60 4.93 6.12
C GLU A 58 -8.52 4.39 5.18
N GLU A 59 -7.36 5.00 5.20
CA GLU A 59 -6.23 4.62 4.37
C GLU A 59 -5.15 3.87 5.16
N THR A 60 -5.31 3.66 6.46
CA THR A 60 -4.39 2.86 7.28
C THR A 60 -4.53 1.37 6.98
N ASP A 61 -3.44 0.62 7.10
CA ASP A 61 -3.45 -0.84 6.93
C ASP A 61 -4.43 -1.52 7.88
N THR A 62 -4.57 -0.99 9.10
CA THR A 62 -5.53 -1.48 10.09
C THR A 62 -6.97 -1.36 9.60
N TYR A 63 -7.35 -0.21 9.03
CA TYR A 63 -8.68 -0.03 8.47
C TYR A 63 -8.91 -0.94 7.27
N VAL A 64 -8.02 -0.90 6.28
CA VAL A 64 -8.14 -1.66 5.03
C VAL A 64 -8.22 -3.17 5.30
N SER A 65 -7.38 -3.70 6.19
CA SER A 65 -7.37 -5.12 6.53
C SER A 65 -8.67 -5.56 7.24
N ASN A 66 -9.19 -4.73 8.15
CA ASN A 66 -10.45 -5.04 8.83
C ASN A 66 -11.65 -4.95 7.89
N ILE A 67 -11.72 -3.96 6.98
CA ILE A 67 -12.78 -3.89 5.96
C ILE A 67 -12.76 -5.13 5.06
N LYS A 68 -11.58 -5.57 4.63
CA LYS A 68 -11.43 -6.81 3.85
C LYS A 68 -11.91 -8.05 4.63
N ALA A 69 -11.56 -8.13 5.91
CA ALA A 69 -12.00 -9.23 6.77
C ALA A 69 -13.51 -9.22 7.02
N ILE A 70 -14.13 -8.04 7.25
CA ILE A 70 -15.57 -7.90 7.38
C ILE A 70 -16.28 -8.39 6.13
N LYS A 71 -15.79 -7.99 4.95
CA LYS A 71 -16.37 -8.45 3.70
C LYS A 71 -16.31 -9.97 3.58
N ALA A 72 -15.15 -10.59 3.82
CA ALA A 72 -14.99 -12.04 3.74
C ALA A 72 -15.90 -12.81 4.72
N LEU A 73 -16.11 -12.26 5.94
CA LEU A 73 -17.03 -12.85 6.93
C LEU A 73 -18.48 -12.79 6.46
N LYS A 74 -18.90 -11.65 5.90
CA LYS A 74 -20.25 -11.47 5.35
C LYS A 74 -20.48 -12.38 4.13
N ASP A 75 -19.55 -12.39 3.18
CA ASP A 75 -19.63 -13.28 2.01
C ASP A 75 -19.79 -14.76 2.44
N SER A 76 -19.05 -15.18 3.48
CA SER A 76 -19.17 -16.54 4.03
C SER A 76 -20.51 -16.78 4.73
N ALA A 77 -21.06 -15.79 5.43
CA ALA A 77 -22.38 -15.88 6.05
C ALA A 77 -23.49 -15.97 5.00
N ASP A 78 -23.36 -15.26 3.88
CA ASP A 78 -24.32 -15.29 2.76
C ASP A 78 -24.32 -16.65 2.05
N ILE A 79 -23.17 -17.30 1.89
CA ILE A 79 -23.10 -18.68 1.39
C ILE A 79 -23.88 -19.64 2.30
N LEU A 80 -23.71 -19.54 3.62
CA LEU A 80 -24.46 -20.38 4.56
C LEU A 80 -25.97 -20.07 4.49
N GLN A 81 -26.37 -18.82 4.26
CA GLN A 81 -27.77 -18.47 4.05
C GLN A 81 -28.35 -19.11 2.78
N GLN A 82 -27.60 -19.14 1.68
CA GLN A 82 -28.02 -19.80 0.45
C GLN A 82 -28.20 -21.33 0.64
N LEU A 83 -27.27 -21.97 1.38
CA LEU A 83 -27.37 -23.39 1.73
C LEU A 83 -28.62 -23.69 2.57
N LEU A 84 -28.97 -22.81 3.52
CA LEU A 84 -30.19 -22.92 4.34
C LEU A 84 -31.45 -22.80 3.47
N GLN A 85 -31.48 -21.91 2.48
CA GLN A 85 -32.61 -21.73 1.57
C GLN A 85 -32.76 -22.88 0.57
N GLY A 86 -31.65 -23.47 0.11
CA GLY A 86 -31.65 -24.60 -0.81
C GLY A 86 -32.02 -25.95 -0.17
N SER A 87 -31.94 -26.05 1.15
CA SER A 87 -32.37 -27.23 1.91
C SER A 87 -33.87 -27.23 2.05
N THR A 88 -34.59 -27.56 0.98
CA THR A 88 -36.06 -27.70 1.03
C THR A 88 -36.47 -28.80 2.00
N ALA A 89 -37.42 -28.45 2.81
CA ALA A 89 -38.25 -29.21 3.75
C ALA A 89 -38.25 -30.74 3.55
N GLY A 90 -37.64 -31.47 4.44
CA GLY A 90 -37.75 -32.94 4.48
C GLY A 90 -36.75 -33.63 5.38
N ALA A 91 -35.58 -33.11 5.60
CA ALA A 91 -34.59 -33.68 6.48
C ALA A 91 -34.65 -33.01 7.85
N ALA A 92 -35.19 -33.71 8.82
CA ALA A 92 -35.19 -33.30 10.21
C ALA A 92 -33.72 -33.03 10.66
N SER A 93 -33.42 -31.82 10.95
CA SER A 93 -32.73 -31.31 12.09
C SER A 93 -31.24 -31.04 12.13
N SER A 94 -30.28 -31.77 11.67
CA SER A 94 -28.91 -31.50 12.19
C SER A 94 -28.04 -30.49 11.41
N PRO A 95 -27.96 -30.51 10.08
CA PRO A 95 -27.11 -29.57 9.36
C PRO A 95 -27.59 -28.12 9.37
N ASN A 96 -28.92 -27.93 9.34
CA ASN A 96 -29.50 -26.59 9.28
C ASN A 96 -29.26 -25.75 10.54
N GLU A 97 -29.33 -26.36 11.73
CA GLU A 97 -29.05 -25.67 13.00
C GLU A 97 -27.55 -25.30 13.10
N LEU A 98 -26.68 -26.19 12.67
CA LEU A 98 -25.23 -25.92 12.64
C LEU A 98 -24.89 -24.75 11.70
N TYR A 99 -25.52 -24.71 10.52
CA TYR A 99 -25.35 -23.59 9.58
C TYR A 99 -25.88 -22.28 10.11
N LYS A 100 -27.01 -22.27 10.82
CA LYS A 100 -27.54 -21.06 11.48
C LYS A 100 -26.59 -20.55 12.55
N ILE A 101 -26.11 -21.41 13.44
CA ILE A 101 -25.14 -21.06 14.48
C ILE A 101 -23.88 -20.51 13.86
N ARG A 102 -23.32 -21.18 12.86
CA ARG A 102 -22.09 -20.74 12.20
C ARG A 102 -22.26 -19.41 11.49
N ARG A 103 -23.38 -19.21 10.81
CA ARG A 103 -23.72 -17.93 10.17
C ARG A 103 -23.77 -16.80 11.20
N GLN A 104 -24.43 -17.01 12.34
CA GLN A 104 -24.50 -16.01 13.40
C GLN A 104 -23.11 -15.66 13.94
N GLN A 105 -22.26 -16.64 14.21
CA GLN A 105 -20.88 -16.41 14.64
C GLN A 105 -20.06 -15.56 13.64
N LEU A 106 -20.26 -15.77 12.34
CA LEU A 106 -19.61 -14.96 11.31
C LEU A 106 -20.10 -13.51 11.32
N LEU A 107 -21.40 -13.28 11.47
CA LEU A 107 -22.00 -11.96 11.56
C LEU A 107 -21.58 -11.23 12.84
N ASP A 108 -21.55 -11.91 13.98
CA ASP A 108 -21.07 -11.33 15.25
C ASP A 108 -19.59 -10.92 15.15
N SER A 109 -18.78 -11.76 14.50
CA SER A 109 -17.37 -11.45 14.25
C SER A 109 -17.21 -10.24 13.30
N ALA A 110 -18.05 -10.11 12.28
CA ALA A 110 -18.05 -8.96 11.37
C ALA A 110 -18.46 -7.68 12.11
N THR A 111 -19.47 -7.77 13.00
CA THR A 111 -19.93 -6.65 13.83
C THR A 111 -18.84 -6.20 14.80
N ALA A 112 -18.18 -7.12 15.52
CA ALA A 112 -17.08 -6.79 16.43
C ALA A 112 -15.94 -6.06 15.71
N LYS A 113 -15.58 -6.48 14.47
CA LYS A 113 -14.59 -5.78 13.66
C LYS A 113 -15.06 -4.40 13.21
N SER A 114 -16.33 -4.24 12.90
CA SER A 114 -16.91 -2.94 12.56
C SER A 114 -16.83 -1.98 13.75
N ASP A 115 -17.18 -2.44 14.94
CA ASP A 115 -17.11 -1.65 16.18
C ASP A 115 -15.66 -1.25 16.49
N PHE A 116 -14.71 -2.17 16.28
CA PHE A 116 -13.28 -1.87 16.41
C PHE A 116 -12.84 -0.73 15.46
N ILE A 117 -13.27 -0.77 14.19
CA ILE A 117 -13.00 0.30 13.23
C ILE A 117 -13.60 1.63 13.69
N HIS A 118 -14.85 1.64 14.12
CA HIS A 118 -15.51 2.85 14.59
C HIS A 118 -14.86 3.44 15.85
N ALA A 119 -14.43 2.58 16.78
CA ALA A 119 -13.67 3.01 17.94
C ALA A 119 -12.33 3.60 17.55
N GLY A 120 -11.59 2.93 16.67
CA GLY A 120 -10.30 3.38 16.15
C GLY A 120 -10.40 4.74 15.45
N LYS A 121 -11.41 4.94 14.62
CA LYS A 121 -11.63 6.22 13.92
C LYS A 121 -11.82 7.40 14.90
N ARG A 122 -12.50 7.19 16.02
CA ARG A 122 -12.75 8.25 17.01
C ARG A 122 -11.50 8.73 17.73
N ILE A 123 -10.51 7.87 17.88
CA ILE A 123 -9.26 8.19 18.61
C ILE A 123 -8.06 8.39 17.68
N TYR A 124 -8.25 8.21 16.37
CA TYR A 124 -7.18 8.34 15.39
C TYR A 124 -6.74 9.79 15.23
N VAL A 125 -5.47 10.02 15.39
CA VAL A 125 -4.83 11.29 15.09
C VAL A 125 -4.06 11.12 13.77
N PRO A 126 -4.44 11.84 12.69
CA PRO A 126 -3.75 11.74 11.42
C PRO A 126 -2.29 12.10 11.54
N GLU A 127 -1.42 11.20 11.11
CA GLU A 127 0.01 11.47 11.04
C GLU A 127 0.35 12.21 9.75
N GLN A 128 1.20 13.25 9.85
CA GLN A 128 1.80 13.87 8.69
C GLN A 128 2.98 13.04 8.22
N LEU A 129 2.89 12.57 6.98
CA LEU A 129 3.95 11.80 6.33
C LEU A 129 4.50 12.57 5.13
N PRO A 130 5.83 12.53 4.91
CA PRO A 130 6.40 13.01 3.66
C PRO A 130 5.82 12.21 2.49
N LYS A 131 5.49 12.90 1.40
CA LYS A 131 4.89 12.31 0.20
C LYS A 131 5.58 12.84 -1.04
N ILE A 132 5.85 11.97 -2.00
CA ILE A 132 6.26 12.31 -3.37
C ILE A 132 5.33 11.61 -4.35
N THR A 133 4.87 12.35 -5.35
CA THR A 133 4.17 11.77 -6.50
C THR A 133 5.20 11.41 -7.58
N HIS A 134 5.09 10.22 -8.15
CA HIS A 134 5.97 9.78 -9.22
C HIS A 134 5.16 9.29 -10.41
N ALA A 135 5.45 9.86 -11.58
CA ALA A 135 4.89 9.45 -12.86
C ALA A 135 5.92 8.66 -13.65
N TYR A 136 5.49 7.54 -14.22
CA TYR A 136 6.34 6.66 -15.01
C TYR A 136 5.58 5.92 -16.11
N LEU A 137 6.29 5.40 -17.09
CA LEU A 137 5.78 4.53 -18.14
C LEU A 137 6.20 3.09 -17.87
N ILE A 138 5.31 2.16 -18.21
CA ILE A 138 5.62 0.74 -18.33
C ILE A 138 5.24 0.34 -19.76
N LYS A 139 6.20 -0.23 -20.49
CA LYS A 139 5.95 -0.80 -21.81
C LYS A 139 5.55 -2.27 -21.64
N ASP A 140 4.39 -2.64 -22.16
CA ASP A 140 3.96 -4.03 -22.18
C ASP A 140 4.69 -4.84 -23.27
N LYS A 141 4.50 -6.17 -23.26
CA LYS A 141 5.16 -7.07 -24.22
C LYS A 141 4.73 -6.83 -25.67
N SER A 142 3.61 -6.15 -25.89
CA SER A 142 3.09 -5.78 -27.22
C SER A 142 3.60 -4.41 -27.70
N GLY A 143 4.42 -3.72 -26.88
CA GLY A 143 4.91 -2.37 -27.14
C GLY A 143 3.92 -1.27 -26.75
N GLY A 144 2.79 -1.62 -26.14
CA GLY A 144 1.85 -0.66 -25.57
C GLY A 144 2.45 0.09 -24.38
N GLU A 145 2.30 1.41 -24.35
CA GLU A 145 2.77 2.24 -23.25
C GLU A 145 1.65 2.52 -22.28
N LYS A 146 1.88 2.24 -21.00
CA LYS A 146 0.96 2.56 -19.92
C LYS A 146 1.59 3.58 -19.00
N LYS A 147 1.05 4.79 -19.00
CA LYS A 147 1.39 5.81 -18.01
C LYS A 147 0.74 5.47 -16.67
N THR A 148 1.51 5.54 -15.62
CA THR A 148 1.04 5.35 -14.24
C THR A 148 1.55 6.51 -13.40
N GLU A 149 0.73 6.96 -12.47
CA GLU A 149 1.08 7.98 -11.51
C GLU A 149 0.70 7.49 -10.11
N GLU A 150 1.67 7.50 -9.19
CA GLU A 150 1.52 6.99 -7.83
C GLU A 150 2.07 7.97 -6.81
N ALA A 151 1.40 8.07 -5.67
CA ALA A 151 1.87 8.81 -4.50
C ALA A 151 2.54 7.84 -3.53
N PHE A 152 3.76 8.14 -3.15
CA PHE A 152 4.59 7.39 -2.23
C PHE A 152 4.69 8.15 -0.91
N TYR A 153 4.27 7.53 0.16
CA TYR A 153 4.32 8.07 1.52
C TYR A 153 5.47 7.41 2.27
N PHE A 154 6.29 8.20 2.95
CA PHE A 154 7.49 7.73 3.63
C PHE A 154 7.34 7.85 5.15
N ASP A 155 8.11 7.07 5.88
CA ASP A 155 8.35 7.35 7.29
C ASP A 155 9.20 8.65 7.44
N LYS A 156 9.18 9.22 8.64
CA LYS A 156 9.85 10.53 8.90
C LYS A 156 11.36 10.51 8.64
N ASP A 157 11.98 9.34 8.75
CA ASP A 157 13.42 9.17 8.60
C ASP A 157 13.84 8.76 7.18
N PHE A 158 12.89 8.58 6.26
CA PHE A 158 13.12 8.06 4.90
C PHE A 158 13.86 6.73 4.90
N LYS A 159 13.44 5.81 5.75
CA LYS A 159 13.97 4.43 5.81
C LYS A 159 13.10 3.45 5.04
N LYS A 160 11.81 3.75 4.90
CA LYS A 160 10.86 2.89 4.19
C LYS A 160 9.69 3.67 3.60
N ILE A 161 9.10 3.07 2.57
CA ILE A 161 7.81 3.49 2.05
C ILE A 161 6.72 2.88 2.92
N MET A 162 5.90 3.74 3.52
CA MET A 162 4.79 3.36 4.40
C MET A 162 3.55 2.98 3.61
N LYS A 163 3.35 3.65 2.45
CA LYS A 163 2.17 3.45 1.61
C LYS A 163 2.44 3.89 0.19
N VAL A 164 1.81 3.21 -0.75
CA VAL A 164 1.70 3.64 -2.15
C VAL A 164 0.23 3.73 -2.52
N LYS A 165 -0.14 4.84 -3.17
CA LYS A 165 -1.49 5.09 -3.64
C LYS A 165 -1.46 5.43 -5.11
N LYS A 166 -2.17 4.64 -5.90
CA LYS A 166 -2.34 4.92 -7.32
C LYS A 166 -3.24 6.14 -7.48
N ILE A 167 -2.80 7.08 -8.33
CA ILE A 167 -3.55 8.29 -8.65
C ILE A 167 -4.32 8.09 -9.95
N TYR A 168 -3.64 7.49 -10.98
CA TYR A 168 -4.22 7.14 -12.29
C TYR A 168 -3.61 5.85 -12.84
#